data_a7d7d8b837805befbf3a9c02a9e8403e
#
_entry.id   a7d7d8b837805befbf3a9c02a9e8403e
#
_cell.length_a   1.000
_cell.length_b   1.000
_cell.length_c   1.000
_cell.angle_alpha   90.00
_cell.angle_beta   90.00
_cell.angle_gamma   90.00
#
_symmetry.space_group_name_H-M   'P 1'
#
loop_
_entity.id
_entity.type
_entity.pdbx_description
1 polymer ?
#
loop_
_entity_poly.entity_id
_entity_poly.type
_entity_poly.pdbx_seq_one_letter_code
_entity_poly.pdbx_strand_id
1 'polypeptide(L)'
;LVSLGLEYTIVPFYRMLHLDPGMLGGILALDMGGYQLCKELALDPAIGRYGGIIVGATLGCTITFTIPVGMGMLGEREKPLFAKGILAGLSALPVGILVGGLLCGLSIEKLLIQSLPVFLLAVLLILGLSRFPDGMIRGFRVFAEIIRGAGTIGIALGAFSYMTGVQLLPEMAGLDEALGVVSSIGIVLLGSLPFAEILQRLLKKPLEWVGEKIGLGRLGTAGLLVGIVSALPVIADMKQMNEREIVMNAALLVCGTSMVAAHLGFVLGVDAPATGALLAGKLTGGIAGVWMAWQIMKKTESSRDR
;
A
#
# COMPACT_ATOMS: atom_id res chain seq x y z
N LEU A 1 12.79 8.40 -17.59
CA LEU A 1 13.92 7.45 -17.62
C LEU A 1 13.45 6.03 -17.41
N VAL A 2 12.70 5.78 -16.34
CA VAL A 2 12.19 4.44 -16.03
C VAL A 2 11.18 4.01 -17.09
N SER A 3 10.26 4.88 -17.52
CA SER A 3 9.28 4.61 -18.56
C SER A 3 9.93 4.21 -19.89
N LEU A 4 10.92 4.96 -20.34
CA LEU A 4 11.69 4.67 -21.57
C LEU A 4 12.41 3.32 -21.50
N GLY A 5 13.12 3.04 -20.40
CA GLY A 5 13.80 1.76 -20.25
C GLY A 5 12.82 0.57 -20.25
N LEU A 6 11.64 0.73 -19.64
CA LEU A 6 10.61 -0.30 -19.59
C LEU A 6 9.91 -0.49 -20.95
N GLU A 7 9.69 0.57 -21.70
CA GLU A 7 9.01 0.52 -23.00
C GLU A 7 9.73 -0.40 -24.00
N TYR A 8 11.05 -0.38 -23.99
CA TYR A 8 11.86 -1.24 -24.89
C TYR A 8 12.16 -2.63 -24.33
N THR A 9 12.02 -2.85 -23.02
CA THR A 9 12.43 -4.11 -22.39
C THR A 9 11.23 -4.98 -21.94
N ILE A 10 10.39 -4.46 -21.08
CA ILE A 10 9.37 -5.26 -20.37
C ILE A 10 7.97 -5.05 -20.99
N VAL A 11 7.68 -3.87 -21.52
CA VAL A 11 6.37 -3.58 -22.15
C VAL A 11 6.03 -4.55 -23.29
N PRO A 12 6.96 -4.92 -24.20
CA PRO A 12 6.66 -5.91 -25.25
C PRO A 12 6.21 -7.26 -24.68
N PHE A 13 6.82 -7.70 -23.56
CA PHE A 13 6.44 -8.94 -22.89
C PHE A 13 5.05 -8.87 -22.27
N TYR A 14 4.69 -7.74 -21.65
CA TYR A 14 3.34 -7.51 -21.12
C TYR A 14 2.28 -7.53 -22.23
N ARG A 15 2.56 -6.88 -23.36
CA ARG A 15 1.67 -6.90 -24.52
C ARG A 15 1.46 -8.33 -25.08
N MET A 16 2.53 -9.14 -25.11
CA MET A 16 2.43 -10.54 -25.53
C MET A 16 1.53 -11.36 -24.59
N LEU A 17 1.48 -11.04 -23.29
CA LEU A 17 0.60 -11.67 -22.31
C LEU A 17 -0.81 -11.05 -22.25
N HIS A 18 -1.15 -10.12 -23.14
CA HIS A 18 -2.41 -9.35 -23.11
C HIS A 18 -2.61 -8.57 -21.79
N LEU A 19 -1.52 -8.21 -21.12
CA LEU A 19 -1.52 -7.38 -19.94
C LEU A 19 -1.23 -5.93 -20.32
N ASP A 20 -1.92 -5.00 -19.67
CA ASP A 20 -1.69 -3.58 -19.87
C ASP A 20 -0.38 -3.15 -19.17
N PRO A 21 0.54 -2.49 -19.89
CA PRO A 21 1.79 -2.02 -19.31
C PRO A 21 1.64 -1.06 -18.13
N GLY A 22 0.47 -0.38 -18.02
CA GLY A 22 0.16 0.46 -16.87
C GLY A 22 0.22 -0.28 -15.53
N MET A 23 0.00 -1.60 -15.51
CA MET A 23 0.14 -2.42 -14.31
C MET A 23 1.59 -2.50 -13.82
N LEU A 24 2.58 -2.35 -14.71
CA LEU A 24 4.01 -2.37 -14.35
C LEU A 24 4.37 -1.25 -13.36
N GLY A 25 3.84 -0.05 -13.58
CA GLY A 25 4.13 1.08 -12.71
C GLY A 25 3.70 0.83 -11.26
N GLY A 26 2.52 0.22 -11.05
CA GLY A 26 2.03 -0.14 -9.73
C GLY A 26 2.84 -1.25 -9.05
N ILE A 27 3.37 -2.21 -9.84
CA ILE A 27 4.17 -3.32 -9.32
C ILE A 27 5.62 -2.90 -9.07
N LEU A 28 6.24 -2.16 -9.99
CA LEU A 28 7.65 -1.78 -9.91
C LEU A 28 7.92 -0.56 -9.03
N ALA A 29 7.05 0.43 -9.07
CA ALA A 29 7.23 1.64 -8.29
C ALA A 29 6.72 1.50 -6.85
N LEU A 30 6.02 0.44 -6.55
CA LEU A 30 5.69 -0.07 -5.23
C LEU A 30 5.33 1.04 -4.24
N ASP A 31 4.22 1.64 -4.39
CA ASP A 31 3.53 2.66 -3.62
C ASP A 31 2.89 3.67 -4.60
N MET A 32 2.23 4.65 -4.09
CA MET A 32 1.52 5.67 -4.88
C MET A 32 2.45 6.53 -5.74
N GLY A 33 3.76 6.57 -5.44
CA GLY A 33 4.78 7.19 -6.30
C GLY A 33 4.86 6.60 -7.73
N GLY A 34 4.35 5.39 -7.92
CA GLY A 34 4.23 4.73 -9.22
C GLY A 34 3.07 5.22 -10.10
N TYR A 35 2.18 6.07 -9.58
CA TYR A 35 0.97 6.51 -10.30
C TYR A 35 1.29 7.15 -11.65
N GLN A 36 2.28 8.05 -11.71
CA GLN A 36 2.66 8.69 -12.97
C GLN A 36 3.15 7.67 -13.99
N LEU A 37 3.99 6.72 -13.55
CA LEU A 37 4.48 5.65 -14.42
C LEU A 37 3.34 4.75 -14.92
N CYS A 38 2.38 4.42 -14.05
CA CYS A 38 1.17 3.69 -14.44
C CYS A 38 0.37 4.44 -15.50
N LYS A 39 0.19 5.75 -15.30
CA LYS A 39 -0.56 6.61 -16.19
C LYS A 39 0.12 6.76 -17.56
N GLU A 40 1.44 6.90 -17.59
CA GLU A 40 2.22 7.02 -18.82
C GLU A 40 2.24 5.73 -19.64
N LEU A 41 2.38 4.57 -18.99
CA LEU A 41 2.47 3.28 -19.67
C LEU A 41 1.11 2.68 -20.02
N ALA A 42 0.02 3.11 -19.38
CA ALA A 42 -1.29 2.52 -19.55
C ALA A 42 -1.88 2.76 -20.95
N LEU A 43 -2.35 1.69 -21.56
CA LEU A 43 -3.16 1.74 -22.79
C LEU A 43 -4.62 2.11 -22.48
N ASP A 44 -5.09 1.73 -21.30
CA ASP A 44 -6.40 2.10 -20.77
C ASP A 44 -6.22 2.98 -19.52
N PRO A 45 -6.72 4.23 -19.52
CA PRO A 45 -6.61 5.13 -18.37
C PRO A 45 -7.18 4.55 -17.07
N ALA A 46 -8.21 3.69 -17.15
CA ALA A 46 -8.78 3.04 -15.97
C ALA A 46 -7.80 2.04 -15.35
N ILE A 47 -6.97 1.37 -16.16
CA ILE A 47 -5.91 0.47 -15.67
C ILE A 47 -4.77 1.27 -15.06
N GLY A 48 -4.37 2.38 -15.67
CA GLY A 48 -3.37 3.29 -15.09
C GLY A 48 -3.78 3.78 -13.70
N ARG A 49 -5.04 4.18 -13.56
CA ARG A 49 -5.64 4.56 -12.27
C ARG A 49 -5.68 3.39 -11.29
N TYR A 50 -6.13 2.22 -11.72
CA TYR A 50 -6.19 1.02 -10.91
C TYR A 50 -4.80 0.59 -10.40
N GLY A 51 -3.83 0.44 -11.28
CA GLY A 51 -2.46 0.05 -10.94
C GLY A 51 -1.77 1.06 -10.03
N GLY A 52 -1.84 2.34 -10.39
CA GLY A 52 -1.14 3.41 -9.67
C GLY A 52 -1.78 3.81 -8.34
N ILE A 53 -3.11 3.80 -8.24
CA ILE A 53 -3.81 4.22 -7.03
C ILE A 53 -4.18 3.01 -6.16
N ILE A 54 -4.92 2.04 -6.70
CA ILE A 54 -5.47 0.96 -5.88
C ILE A 54 -4.38 -0.05 -5.50
N VAL A 55 -3.65 -0.57 -6.48
CA VAL A 55 -2.57 -1.54 -6.23
C VAL A 55 -1.42 -0.86 -5.49
N GLY A 56 -1.02 0.34 -5.90
CA GLY A 56 0.02 1.13 -5.23
C GLY A 56 -0.29 1.37 -3.75
N ALA A 57 -1.47 1.88 -3.44
CA ALA A 57 -1.87 2.20 -2.06
C ALA A 57 -2.12 0.98 -1.14
N THR A 58 -2.21 -0.22 -1.70
CA THR A 58 -2.43 -1.47 -0.95
C THR A 58 -1.18 -2.35 -0.95
N LEU A 59 -0.97 -3.15 -1.98
CA LEU A 59 0.19 -4.03 -2.09
C LEU A 59 1.51 -3.24 -2.13
N GLY A 60 1.56 -2.17 -2.92
CA GLY A 60 2.76 -1.34 -3.04
C GLY A 60 3.23 -0.80 -1.70
N CYS A 61 2.36 -0.09 -0.98
CA CYS A 61 2.64 0.44 0.35
C CYS A 61 3.02 -0.67 1.36
N THR A 62 2.42 -1.85 1.24
CA THR A 62 2.75 -2.98 2.12
C THR A 62 4.19 -3.43 1.93
N ILE A 63 4.66 -3.54 0.68
CA ILE A 63 6.01 -4.02 0.35
C ILE A 63 7.07 -2.96 0.68
N THR A 64 6.82 -1.70 0.31
CA THR A 64 7.83 -0.63 0.44
C THR A 64 7.90 -0.03 1.83
N PHE A 65 6.80 -0.06 2.56
CA PHE A 65 6.70 0.62 3.85
C PHE A 65 6.31 -0.31 5.00
N THR A 66 5.11 -0.92 4.96
CA THR A 66 4.56 -1.61 6.13
C THR A 66 5.44 -2.78 6.59
N ILE A 67 5.87 -3.66 5.68
CA ILE A 67 6.72 -4.81 6.03
C ILE A 67 8.11 -4.36 6.48
N PRO A 68 8.88 -3.56 5.71
CA PRO A 68 10.22 -3.15 6.13
C PRO A 68 10.23 -2.38 7.45
N VAL A 69 9.29 -1.47 7.64
CA VAL A 69 9.19 -0.66 8.87
C VAL A 69 8.80 -1.54 10.06
N GLY A 70 7.78 -2.38 9.92
CA GLY A 70 7.35 -3.26 11.00
C GLY A 70 8.47 -4.21 11.44
N MET A 71 9.12 -4.87 10.48
CA MET A 71 10.22 -5.78 10.78
C MET A 71 11.47 -5.07 11.32
N GLY A 72 11.65 -3.78 11.02
CA GLY A 72 12.74 -2.97 11.56
C GLY A 72 12.49 -2.45 12.98
N MET A 73 11.24 -2.17 13.34
CA MET A 73 10.87 -1.56 14.62
C MET A 73 10.50 -2.57 15.72
N LEU A 74 10.03 -3.75 15.33
CA LEU A 74 9.52 -4.77 16.25
C LEU A 74 10.62 -5.68 16.77
N GLY A 75 10.42 -6.21 18.00
CA GLY A 75 11.29 -7.18 18.63
C GLY A 75 11.02 -8.63 18.18
N GLU A 76 11.80 -9.54 18.73
CA GLU A 76 11.73 -10.97 18.35
C GLU A 76 10.39 -11.62 18.69
N ARG A 77 9.69 -11.12 19.72
CA ARG A 77 8.35 -11.57 20.09
C ARG A 77 7.29 -11.13 19.09
N GLU A 78 7.34 -9.89 18.65
CA GLU A 78 6.30 -9.27 17.84
C GLU A 78 6.43 -9.61 16.36
N LYS A 79 7.65 -9.78 15.84
CA LYS A 79 7.91 -10.06 14.41
C LYS A 79 7.11 -11.25 13.85
N PRO A 80 7.06 -12.43 14.49
CA PRO A 80 6.29 -13.55 13.96
C PRO A 80 4.78 -13.27 13.95
N LEU A 81 4.28 -12.55 14.96
CA LEU A 81 2.88 -12.17 15.05
C LEU A 81 2.51 -11.13 14.00
N PHE A 82 3.38 -10.14 13.82
CA PHE A 82 3.24 -9.14 12.75
C PHE A 82 3.23 -9.80 11.38
N ALA A 83 4.19 -10.69 11.10
CA ALA A 83 4.24 -11.46 9.85
C ALA A 83 2.95 -12.27 9.64
N LYS A 84 2.43 -12.93 10.68
CA LYS A 84 1.17 -13.67 10.63
C LYS A 84 -0.01 -12.76 10.26
N GLY A 85 -0.05 -11.54 10.80
CA GLY A 85 -1.06 -10.55 10.45
C GLY A 85 -0.91 -10.05 9.02
N ILE A 86 0.31 -9.75 8.57
CA ILE A 86 0.58 -9.39 7.16
C ILE A 86 0.13 -10.49 6.21
N LEU A 87 0.41 -11.77 6.51
CA LEU A 87 -0.06 -12.91 5.70
C LEU A 87 -1.59 -12.96 5.61
N ALA A 88 -2.29 -12.72 6.72
CA ALA A 88 -3.76 -12.64 6.73
C ALA A 88 -4.27 -11.48 5.86
N GLY A 89 -3.65 -10.30 5.97
CA GLY A 89 -3.99 -9.13 5.17
C GLY A 89 -3.72 -9.33 3.68
N LEU A 90 -2.58 -9.93 3.31
CA LEU A 90 -2.25 -10.28 1.93
C LEU A 90 -3.23 -11.30 1.33
N SER A 91 -3.71 -12.25 2.13
CA SER A 91 -4.72 -13.21 1.70
C SER A 91 -6.09 -12.56 1.44
N ALA A 92 -6.38 -11.45 2.11
CA ALA A 92 -7.59 -10.66 1.91
C ALA A 92 -7.43 -9.54 0.85
N LEU A 93 -6.21 -9.26 0.41
CA LEU A 93 -5.91 -8.21 -0.58
C LEU A 93 -6.80 -8.28 -1.83
N PRO A 94 -7.10 -9.47 -2.43
CA PRO A 94 -7.96 -9.55 -3.60
C PRO A 94 -9.30 -8.84 -3.42
N VAL A 95 -9.91 -8.88 -2.23
CA VAL A 95 -11.19 -8.22 -1.95
C VAL A 95 -11.06 -6.70 -2.16
N GLY A 96 -10.04 -6.09 -1.57
CA GLY A 96 -9.83 -4.64 -1.66
C GLY A 96 -9.51 -4.17 -3.08
N ILE A 97 -8.60 -4.85 -3.77
CA ILE A 97 -8.19 -4.44 -5.11
C ILE A 97 -9.29 -4.68 -6.15
N LEU A 98 -10.10 -5.74 -6.01
CA LEU A 98 -11.22 -5.98 -6.91
C LEU A 98 -12.31 -4.92 -6.73
N VAL A 99 -12.68 -4.58 -5.49
CA VAL A 99 -13.67 -3.51 -5.23
C VAL A 99 -13.15 -2.17 -5.76
N GLY A 100 -11.90 -1.81 -5.46
CA GLY A 100 -11.29 -0.58 -5.96
C GLY A 100 -11.24 -0.52 -7.50
N GLY A 101 -10.86 -1.63 -8.15
CA GLY A 101 -10.77 -1.73 -9.60
C GLY A 101 -12.13 -1.61 -10.30
N LEU A 102 -13.19 -2.22 -9.75
CA LEU A 102 -14.55 -2.06 -10.27
C LEU A 102 -14.97 -0.59 -10.21
N LEU A 103 -14.67 0.11 -9.13
CA LEU A 103 -14.98 1.53 -8.98
C LEU A 103 -14.06 2.45 -9.82
N CYS A 104 -12.93 1.95 -10.30
CA CYS A 104 -12.14 2.61 -11.36
C CYS A 104 -12.77 2.48 -12.75
N GLY A 105 -13.87 1.72 -12.89
CA GLY A 105 -14.59 1.53 -14.16
C GLY A 105 -14.13 0.30 -14.95
N LEU A 106 -13.35 -0.61 -14.39
CA LEU A 106 -12.93 -1.86 -15.04
C LEU A 106 -14.05 -2.89 -14.99
N SER A 107 -14.25 -3.63 -16.11
CA SER A 107 -15.11 -4.81 -16.10
C SER A 107 -14.47 -5.92 -15.26
N ILE A 108 -15.28 -6.81 -14.69
CA ILE A 108 -14.79 -7.91 -13.85
C ILE A 108 -13.80 -8.81 -14.59
N GLU A 109 -14.04 -9.11 -15.85
CA GLU A 109 -13.18 -9.93 -16.70
C GLU A 109 -11.80 -9.27 -16.87
N LYS A 110 -11.80 -7.99 -17.29
CA LYS A 110 -10.59 -7.21 -17.49
C LYS A 110 -9.81 -7.07 -16.19
N LEU A 111 -10.51 -6.81 -15.08
CA LEU A 111 -9.93 -6.67 -13.76
C LEU A 111 -9.23 -7.97 -13.30
N LEU A 112 -9.85 -9.13 -13.47
CA LEU A 112 -9.26 -10.42 -13.09
C LEU A 112 -7.99 -10.72 -13.90
N ILE A 113 -8.01 -10.47 -15.21
CA ILE A 113 -6.85 -10.70 -16.08
C ILE A 113 -5.71 -9.76 -15.68
N GLN A 114 -5.99 -8.47 -15.54
CA GLN A 114 -4.98 -7.46 -15.23
C GLN A 114 -4.43 -7.58 -13.80
N SER A 115 -5.22 -8.15 -12.87
CA SER A 115 -4.77 -8.39 -11.49
C SER A 115 -3.92 -9.65 -11.33
N LEU A 116 -3.81 -10.50 -12.36
CA LEU A 116 -3.06 -11.76 -12.27
C LEU A 116 -1.61 -11.58 -11.78
N PRO A 117 -0.81 -10.63 -12.29
CA PRO A 117 0.54 -10.38 -11.77
C PRO A 117 0.56 -9.96 -10.31
N VAL A 118 -0.43 -9.18 -9.88
CA VAL A 118 -0.59 -8.72 -8.49
C VAL A 118 -0.91 -9.90 -7.57
N PHE A 119 -1.82 -10.78 -7.97
CA PHE A 119 -2.14 -12.00 -7.23
C PHE A 119 -0.93 -12.94 -7.13
N LEU A 120 -0.22 -13.14 -8.25
CA LEU A 120 0.98 -13.96 -8.26
C LEU A 120 2.05 -13.39 -7.30
N LEU A 121 2.27 -12.09 -7.33
CA LEU A 121 3.19 -11.42 -6.41
C LEU A 121 2.74 -11.57 -4.96
N ALA A 122 1.45 -11.40 -4.66
CA ALA A 122 0.91 -11.60 -3.32
C ALA A 122 1.13 -13.05 -2.82
N VAL A 123 0.91 -14.05 -3.67
CA VAL A 123 1.18 -15.46 -3.35
C VAL A 123 2.68 -15.68 -3.10
N LEU A 124 3.56 -15.13 -3.93
CA LEU A 124 5.01 -15.22 -3.74
C LEU A 124 5.44 -14.57 -2.41
N LEU A 125 4.85 -13.43 -2.06
CA LEU A 125 5.09 -12.78 -0.77
C LEU A 125 4.62 -13.64 0.41
N ILE A 126 3.45 -14.23 0.32
CA ILE A 126 2.91 -15.14 1.34
C ILE A 126 3.85 -16.34 1.53
N LEU A 127 4.26 -16.99 0.44
CA LEU A 127 5.19 -18.11 0.48
C LEU A 127 6.58 -17.70 1.00
N GLY A 128 7.10 -16.58 0.52
CA GLY A 128 8.39 -16.04 0.95
C GLY A 128 8.42 -15.71 2.43
N LEU A 129 7.44 -14.94 2.93
CA LEU A 129 7.36 -14.56 4.33
C LEU A 129 7.09 -15.76 5.25
N SER A 130 6.36 -16.78 4.78
CA SER A 130 6.09 -17.98 5.57
C SER A 130 7.29 -18.95 5.65
N ARG A 131 8.16 -18.98 4.64
CA ARG A 131 9.29 -19.93 4.55
C ARG A 131 10.65 -19.30 4.81
N PHE A 132 10.83 -18.05 4.41
CA PHE A 132 12.13 -17.35 4.42
C PHE A 132 11.98 -15.89 4.90
N PRO A 133 11.43 -15.61 6.09
CA PRO A 133 11.12 -14.25 6.54
C PRO A 133 12.35 -13.34 6.53
N ASP A 134 13.50 -13.79 7.05
CA ASP A 134 14.73 -12.97 7.11
C ASP A 134 15.31 -12.67 5.71
N GLY A 135 15.21 -13.63 4.79
CA GLY A 135 15.61 -13.46 3.39
C GLY A 135 14.75 -12.40 2.69
N MET A 136 13.43 -12.45 2.90
CA MET A 136 12.49 -11.48 2.35
C MET A 136 12.73 -10.07 2.90
N ILE A 137 12.95 -9.94 4.21
CA ILE A 137 13.26 -8.65 4.85
C ILE A 137 14.54 -8.05 4.27
N ARG A 138 15.59 -8.87 4.08
CA ARG A 138 16.85 -8.42 3.47
C ARG A 138 16.65 -7.98 2.03
N GLY A 139 15.87 -8.74 1.25
CA GLY A 139 15.50 -8.41 -0.12
C GLY A 139 14.75 -7.08 -0.21
N PHE A 140 13.75 -6.85 0.65
CA PHE A 140 13.01 -5.58 0.71
C PHE A 140 13.90 -4.40 1.09
N ARG A 141 14.85 -4.59 2.00
CA ARG A 141 15.80 -3.53 2.37
C ARG A 141 16.68 -3.14 1.18
N VAL A 142 17.25 -4.12 0.47
CA VAL A 142 18.07 -3.86 -0.73
C VAL A 142 17.24 -3.16 -1.80
N PHE A 143 16.02 -3.63 -2.04
CA PHE A 143 15.10 -3.00 -2.98
C PHE A 143 14.79 -1.54 -2.62
N ALA A 144 14.48 -1.27 -1.35
CA ALA A 144 14.22 0.09 -0.86
C ALA A 144 15.44 1.02 -1.03
N GLU A 145 16.67 0.50 -0.82
CA GLU A 145 17.89 1.27 -1.06
C GLU A 145 18.12 1.59 -2.54
N ILE A 146 17.82 0.65 -3.44
CA ILE A 146 17.89 0.89 -4.89
C ILE A 146 16.92 1.99 -5.30
N ILE A 147 15.65 1.92 -4.85
CA ILE A 147 14.63 2.95 -5.14
C ILE A 147 15.05 4.30 -4.57
N ARG A 148 15.55 4.34 -3.34
CA ARG A 148 16.05 5.57 -2.72
C ARG A 148 17.21 6.16 -3.53
N GLY A 149 18.16 5.34 -3.94
CA GLY A 149 19.30 5.76 -4.77
C GLY A 149 18.83 6.35 -6.10
N ALA A 150 17.95 5.65 -6.80
CA ALA A 150 17.37 6.13 -8.06
C ALA A 150 16.63 7.45 -7.90
N GLY A 151 15.83 7.60 -6.83
CA GLY A 151 15.13 8.84 -6.51
C GLY A 151 16.09 9.99 -6.21
N THR A 152 17.15 9.74 -5.44
CA THR A 152 18.17 10.75 -5.13
C THR A 152 18.89 11.24 -6.39
N ILE A 153 19.27 10.32 -7.28
CA ILE A 153 19.86 10.67 -8.58
C ILE A 153 18.89 11.49 -9.41
N GLY A 154 17.60 11.06 -9.49
CA GLY A 154 16.57 11.78 -10.22
C GLY A 154 16.39 13.22 -9.72
N ILE A 155 16.33 13.42 -8.40
CA ILE A 155 16.22 14.76 -7.79
C ILE A 155 17.47 15.61 -8.10
N ALA A 156 18.68 15.02 -8.00
CA ALA A 156 19.93 15.73 -8.31
C ALA A 156 19.99 16.18 -9.77
N LEU A 157 19.61 15.31 -10.71
CA LEU A 157 19.53 15.64 -12.13
C LEU A 157 18.48 16.73 -12.42
N GLY A 158 17.30 16.62 -11.78
CA GLY A 158 16.24 17.62 -11.89
C GLY A 158 16.66 19.00 -11.36
N ALA A 159 17.30 19.02 -10.18
CA ALA A 159 17.82 20.25 -9.60
C ALA A 159 18.92 20.87 -10.47
N PHE A 160 19.85 20.06 -11.00
CA PHE A 160 20.86 20.53 -11.93
C PHE A 160 20.25 21.17 -13.18
N SER A 161 19.30 20.48 -13.81
CA SER A 161 18.61 20.99 -15.01
C SER A 161 17.87 22.31 -14.71
N TYR A 162 17.20 22.39 -13.57
CA TYR A 162 16.50 23.61 -13.12
C TYR A 162 17.45 24.80 -12.91
N MET A 163 18.59 24.56 -12.27
CA MET A 163 19.57 25.63 -11.95
C MET A 163 20.37 26.09 -13.16
N THR A 164 20.67 25.21 -14.10
CA THR A 164 21.57 25.50 -15.23
C THR A 164 20.85 25.73 -16.55
N GLY A 165 19.58 25.34 -16.67
CA GLY A 165 18.84 25.33 -17.93
C GLY A 165 19.27 24.21 -18.89
N VAL A 166 20.24 23.36 -18.49
CA VAL A 166 20.75 22.26 -19.32
C VAL A 166 19.97 20.98 -19.00
N GLN A 167 19.21 20.47 -19.95
CA GLN A 167 18.55 19.16 -19.85
C GLN A 167 19.57 18.05 -20.15
N LEU A 168 20.03 17.38 -19.10
CA LEU A 168 20.93 16.22 -19.25
C LEU A 168 20.21 15.01 -19.87
N LEU A 169 18.90 14.94 -19.69
CA LEU A 169 18.04 13.89 -20.20
C LEU A 169 16.80 14.55 -20.83
N PRO A 170 16.68 14.54 -22.17
CA PRO A 170 15.69 15.32 -22.91
C PRO A 170 14.22 15.03 -22.55
N GLU A 171 13.94 13.83 -22.05
CA GLU A 171 12.56 13.40 -21.74
C GLU A 171 12.27 13.36 -20.23
N MET A 172 13.14 13.97 -19.40
CA MET A 172 12.89 14.07 -17.97
C MET A 172 11.91 15.22 -17.68
N ALA A 173 10.84 14.91 -16.92
CA ALA A 173 9.90 15.92 -16.45
C ALA A 173 10.61 17.04 -15.68
N GLY A 174 10.13 18.27 -15.84
CA GLY A 174 10.69 19.44 -15.17
C GLY A 174 10.54 19.34 -13.65
N LEU A 175 11.48 19.94 -12.92
CA LEU A 175 11.41 19.98 -11.45
C LEU A 175 10.15 20.75 -10.98
N ASP A 176 9.69 21.75 -11.73
CA ASP A 176 8.48 22.52 -11.42
C ASP A 176 7.22 21.65 -11.40
N GLU A 177 7.11 20.71 -12.33
CA GLU A 177 5.99 19.75 -12.37
C GLU A 177 6.02 18.83 -11.13
N ALA A 178 7.18 18.30 -10.79
CA ALA A 178 7.36 17.47 -9.60
C ALA A 178 7.05 18.25 -8.32
N LEU A 179 7.52 19.50 -8.20
CA LEU A 179 7.24 20.37 -7.06
C LEU A 179 5.76 20.72 -6.98
N GLY A 180 5.09 20.93 -8.12
CA GLY A 180 3.64 21.16 -8.18
C GLY A 180 2.85 20.01 -7.56
N VAL A 181 3.20 18.77 -7.90
CA VAL A 181 2.57 17.55 -7.31
C VAL A 181 2.85 17.48 -5.81
N VAL A 182 4.10 17.65 -5.38
CA VAL A 182 4.49 17.60 -3.95
C VAL A 182 3.77 18.69 -3.16
N SER A 183 3.69 19.90 -3.70
CA SER A 183 3.00 21.03 -3.04
C SER A 183 1.50 20.76 -2.90
N SER A 184 0.85 20.24 -3.94
CA SER A 184 -0.58 19.87 -3.91
C SER A 184 -0.85 18.80 -2.84
N ILE A 185 -0.01 17.76 -2.77
CA ILE A 185 -0.10 16.73 -1.74
C ILE A 185 0.10 17.34 -0.35
N GLY A 186 1.09 18.23 -0.19
CA GLY A 186 1.38 18.91 1.08
C GLY A 186 0.19 19.74 1.58
N ILE A 187 -0.45 20.51 0.71
CA ILE A 187 -1.63 21.32 1.04
C ILE A 187 -2.79 20.42 1.49
N VAL A 188 -3.05 19.36 0.75
CA VAL A 188 -4.13 18.42 1.12
C VAL A 188 -3.84 17.70 2.44
N LEU A 189 -2.57 17.34 2.70
CA LEU A 189 -2.17 16.72 3.97
C LEU A 189 -2.41 17.66 5.15
N LEU A 190 -2.19 18.96 5.01
CA LEU A 190 -2.50 19.93 6.07
C LEU A 190 -3.99 19.92 6.46
N GLY A 191 -4.90 19.70 5.50
CA GLY A 191 -6.32 19.55 5.76
C GLY A 191 -6.75 18.16 6.22
N SER A 192 -6.09 17.11 5.72
CA SER A 192 -6.46 15.72 6.01
C SER A 192 -6.09 15.29 7.44
N LEU A 193 -5.05 15.87 8.05
CA LEU A 193 -4.68 15.55 9.43
C LEU A 193 -5.74 15.96 10.46
N PRO A 194 -6.27 17.22 10.46
CA PRO A 194 -7.40 17.59 11.29
C PRO A 194 -8.66 16.75 11.00
N PHE A 195 -8.92 16.45 9.73
CA PHE A 195 -10.05 15.60 9.35
C PHE A 195 -9.90 14.19 9.92
N ALA A 196 -8.73 13.61 9.87
CA ALA A 196 -8.43 12.30 10.45
C ALA A 196 -8.66 12.28 11.97
N GLU A 197 -8.30 13.34 12.69
CA GLU A 197 -8.55 13.50 14.13
C GLU A 197 -10.06 13.54 14.43
N ILE A 198 -10.84 14.31 13.65
CA ILE A 198 -12.29 14.35 13.78
C ILE A 198 -12.90 12.97 13.55
N LEU A 199 -12.45 12.29 12.47
CA LEU A 199 -12.94 10.96 12.13
C LEU A 199 -12.63 9.93 13.22
N GLN A 200 -11.43 9.99 13.80
CA GLN A 200 -11.05 9.14 14.93
C GLN A 200 -11.99 9.35 16.14
N ARG A 201 -12.30 10.60 16.46
CA ARG A 201 -13.23 10.91 17.57
C ARG A 201 -14.64 10.39 17.29
N LEU A 202 -15.14 10.52 16.07
CA LEU A 202 -16.45 10.04 15.66
C LEU A 202 -16.53 8.50 15.65
N LEU A 203 -15.50 7.83 15.16
CA LEU A 203 -15.46 6.37 15.01
C LEU A 203 -15.07 5.66 16.31
N LYS A 204 -14.60 6.36 17.34
CA LYS A 204 -14.11 5.75 18.59
C LYS A 204 -15.14 4.80 19.19
N LYS A 205 -16.36 5.27 19.47
CA LYS A 205 -17.42 4.46 20.09
C LYS A 205 -17.86 3.25 19.26
N PRO A 206 -18.15 3.39 17.94
CA PRO A 206 -18.46 2.25 17.09
C PRO A 206 -17.35 1.20 17.05
N LEU A 207 -16.10 1.63 17.00
CA LEU A 207 -14.98 0.71 16.92
C LEU A 207 -14.63 0.06 18.27
N GLU A 208 -14.81 0.75 19.40
CA GLU A 208 -14.73 0.15 20.72
C GLU A 208 -15.75 -1.00 20.86
N TRP A 209 -16.99 -0.79 20.43
CA TRP A 209 -18.02 -1.82 20.44
C TRP A 209 -17.69 -3.02 19.52
N VAL A 210 -17.14 -2.77 18.33
CA VAL A 210 -16.67 -3.84 17.44
C VAL A 210 -15.49 -4.55 18.07
N GLY A 211 -14.53 -3.82 18.62
CA GLY A 211 -13.33 -4.36 19.25
C GLY A 211 -13.66 -5.34 20.38
N GLU A 212 -14.60 -4.99 21.26
CA GLU A 212 -15.07 -5.89 22.32
C GLU A 212 -15.65 -7.19 21.75
N LYS A 213 -16.45 -7.12 20.68
CA LYS A 213 -17.06 -8.31 20.05
C LYS A 213 -16.05 -9.24 19.41
N ILE A 214 -14.96 -8.71 18.88
CA ILE A 214 -13.89 -9.51 18.26
C ILE A 214 -12.75 -9.83 19.23
N GLY A 215 -12.90 -9.48 20.51
CA GLY A 215 -11.95 -9.79 21.58
C GLY A 215 -10.66 -8.98 21.55
N LEU A 216 -10.74 -7.70 21.12
CA LEU A 216 -9.64 -6.73 21.22
C LEU A 216 -9.79 -5.88 22.49
N GLY A 217 -8.69 -5.66 23.18
CA GLY A 217 -8.60 -4.68 24.24
C GLY A 217 -8.56 -3.25 23.71
N ARG A 218 -8.46 -2.28 24.63
CA ARG A 218 -8.47 -0.85 24.29
C ARG A 218 -7.33 -0.47 23.33
N LEU A 219 -6.13 -1.02 23.54
CA LEU A 219 -4.95 -0.69 22.73
C LEU A 219 -5.08 -1.25 21.32
N GLY A 220 -5.51 -2.51 21.17
CA GLY A 220 -5.77 -3.12 19.88
C GLY A 220 -6.86 -2.42 19.08
N THR A 221 -7.94 -2.02 19.74
CA THR A 221 -9.05 -1.27 19.11
C THR A 221 -8.61 0.15 18.70
N ALA A 222 -7.84 0.84 19.56
CA ALA A 222 -7.26 2.14 19.22
C ALA A 222 -6.30 2.01 18.03
N GLY A 223 -5.53 0.92 17.95
CA GLY A 223 -4.65 0.62 16.84
C GLY A 223 -5.39 0.51 15.50
N LEU A 224 -6.57 -0.11 15.47
CA LEU A 224 -7.41 -0.14 14.24
C LEU A 224 -7.79 1.26 13.77
N LEU A 225 -8.15 2.16 14.72
CA LEU A 225 -8.47 3.55 14.41
C LEU A 225 -7.26 4.34 13.90
N VAL A 226 -6.15 4.23 14.62
CA VAL A 226 -4.91 4.94 14.26
C VAL A 226 -4.35 4.39 12.96
N GLY A 227 -4.50 3.08 12.72
CA GLY A 227 -3.99 2.40 11.53
C GLY A 227 -4.56 2.93 10.21
N ILE A 228 -5.82 3.35 10.18
CA ILE A 228 -6.41 3.97 8.98
C ILE A 228 -5.80 5.35 8.67
N VAL A 229 -5.14 5.97 9.64
CA VAL A 229 -4.43 7.26 9.46
C VAL A 229 -2.95 7.01 9.17
N SER A 230 -2.27 6.18 10.00
CA SER A 230 -0.84 5.93 9.88
C SER A 230 -0.45 4.58 10.49
N ALA A 231 0.43 3.85 9.80
CA ALA A 231 0.97 2.59 10.31
C ALA A 231 2.00 2.77 11.44
N LEU A 232 2.79 3.85 11.40
CA LEU A 232 3.93 4.03 12.32
C LEU A 232 3.55 3.98 13.81
N PRO A 233 2.56 4.75 14.29
CA PRO A 233 2.17 4.70 15.70
C PRO A 233 1.67 3.31 16.10
N VAL A 234 0.89 2.66 15.23
CA VAL A 234 0.34 1.33 15.50
C VAL A 234 1.46 0.31 15.66
N ILE A 235 2.45 0.32 14.75
CA ILE A 235 3.61 -0.57 14.82
C ILE A 235 4.41 -0.32 16.11
N ALA A 236 4.60 0.93 16.52
CA ALA A 236 5.29 1.26 17.77
C ALA A 236 4.54 0.71 19.00
N ASP A 237 3.21 0.81 19.01
CA ASP A 237 2.36 0.36 20.10
C ASP A 237 2.21 -1.17 20.17
N MET A 238 2.53 -1.90 19.09
CA MET A 238 2.47 -3.38 19.07
C MET A 238 3.31 -4.05 20.16
N LYS A 239 4.35 -3.38 20.65
CA LYS A 239 5.16 -3.88 21.78
C LYS A 239 4.36 -4.02 23.08
N GLN A 240 3.27 -3.29 23.22
CA GLN A 240 2.35 -3.30 24.36
C GLN A 240 1.07 -4.11 24.09
N MET A 241 0.87 -4.56 22.88
CA MET A 241 -0.29 -5.33 22.45
C MET A 241 -0.13 -6.83 22.77
N ASN A 242 -1.25 -7.51 22.96
CA ASN A 242 -1.28 -8.97 23.02
C ASN A 242 -1.19 -9.60 21.62
N GLU A 243 -1.02 -10.93 21.54
CA GLU A 243 -0.83 -11.64 20.26
C GLU A 243 -1.95 -11.39 19.27
N ARG A 244 -3.21 -11.42 19.72
CA ARG A 244 -4.40 -11.20 18.89
C ARG A 244 -4.45 -9.78 18.34
N GLU A 245 -4.16 -8.80 19.18
CA GLU A 245 -4.14 -7.39 18.81
C GLU A 245 -3.06 -7.10 17.75
N ILE A 246 -1.85 -7.65 17.92
CA ILE A 246 -0.77 -7.51 16.93
C ILE A 246 -1.20 -8.08 15.58
N VAL A 247 -1.71 -9.31 15.55
CA VAL A 247 -2.09 -9.99 14.29
C VAL A 247 -3.21 -9.25 13.57
N MET A 248 -4.24 -8.81 14.30
CA MET A 248 -5.37 -8.12 13.68
C MET A 248 -5.03 -6.71 13.21
N ASN A 249 -4.23 -5.96 13.97
CA ASN A 249 -3.74 -4.65 13.54
C ASN A 249 -2.82 -4.76 12.34
N ALA A 250 -1.86 -5.69 12.34
CA ALA A 250 -0.99 -5.91 11.20
C ALA A 250 -1.77 -6.29 9.92
N ALA A 251 -2.83 -7.09 10.04
CA ALA A 251 -3.69 -7.42 8.90
C ALA A 251 -4.42 -6.21 8.34
N LEU A 252 -4.93 -5.30 9.20
CA LEU A 252 -5.52 -4.04 8.77
C LEU A 252 -4.53 -3.21 7.96
N LEU A 253 -3.27 -3.13 8.42
CA LEU A 253 -2.26 -2.27 7.81
C LEU A 253 -1.96 -2.62 6.35
N VAL A 254 -2.23 -3.84 5.88
CA VAL A 254 -2.00 -4.23 4.47
C VAL A 254 -2.84 -3.40 3.51
N CYS A 255 -4.14 -3.31 3.73
CA CYS A 255 -5.01 -2.53 2.84
C CYS A 255 -5.46 -1.21 3.47
N GLY A 256 -5.71 -1.17 4.78
CA GLY A 256 -6.37 -0.06 5.46
C GLY A 256 -5.48 1.12 5.82
N THR A 257 -4.15 0.93 5.89
CA THR A 257 -3.26 2.00 6.38
C THR A 257 -3.30 3.26 5.53
N SER A 258 -3.10 4.42 6.17
CA SER A 258 -3.00 5.75 5.53
C SER A 258 -4.20 6.15 4.65
N MET A 259 -5.33 5.45 4.82
CA MET A 259 -6.53 5.61 3.99
C MET A 259 -7.08 7.05 4.02
N VAL A 260 -7.11 7.67 5.19
CA VAL A 260 -7.70 9.01 5.40
C VAL A 260 -6.64 10.11 5.58
N ALA A 261 -5.38 9.82 5.36
CA ALA A 261 -4.28 10.78 5.45
C ALA A 261 -3.46 10.80 4.16
N ALA A 262 -2.27 10.17 4.16
CA ALA A 262 -1.32 10.27 3.05
C ALA A 262 -1.91 9.83 1.70
N HIS A 263 -2.60 8.69 1.66
CA HIS A 263 -3.16 8.19 0.40
C HIS A 263 -4.34 9.01 -0.08
N LEU A 264 -5.21 9.47 0.84
CA LEU A 264 -6.29 10.38 0.49
C LEU A 264 -5.73 11.70 -0.05
N GLY A 265 -4.72 12.26 0.64
CA GLY A 265 -4.06 13.48 0.23
C GLY A 265 -3.45 13.38 -1.16
N PHE A 266 -2.75 12.27 -1.43
CA PHE A 266 -2.17 12.02 -2.73
C PHE A 266 -3.24 11.97 -3.83
N VAL A 267 -4.28 11.16 -3.65
CA VAL A 267 -5.33 10.97 -4.68
C VAL A 267 -6.10 12.25 -4.95
N LEU A 268 -6.42 13.03 -3.91
CA LEU A 268 -7.04 14.34 -4.09
C LEU A 268 -6.14 15.32 -4.90
N GLY A 269 -4.82 15.19 -4.76
CA GLY A 269 -3.87 16.02 -5.49
C GLY A 269 -3.64 15.59 -6.95
N VAL A 270 -3.76 14.29 -7.29
CA VAL A 270 -3.40 13.79 -8.63
C VAL A 270 -4.57 13.26 -9.45
N ASP A 271 -5.62 12.72 -8.82
CA ASP A 271 -6.81 12.14 -9.49
C ASP A 271 -8.01 12.10 -8.53
N ALA A 272 -8.53 13.27 -8.15
CA ALA A 272 -9.63 13.39 -7.21
C ALA A 272 -10.86 12.48 -7.52
N PRO A 273 -11.25 12.22 -8.78
CA PRO A 273 -12.32 11.28 -9.11
C PRO A 273 -12.09 9.85 -8.61
N ALA A 274 -10.84 9.41 -8.42
CA ALA A 274 -10.51 8.07 -7.93
C ALA A 274 -10.64 7.92 -6.40
N THR A 275 -10.95 9.01 -5.67
CA THR A 275 -11.06 9.00 -4.21
C THR A 275 -12.04 7.94 -3.68
N GLY A 276 -13.21 7.83 -4.30
CA GLY A 276 -14.22 6.82 -3.91
C GLY A 276 -13.71 5.39 -4.09
N ALA A 277 -13.01 5.12 -5.19
CA ALA A 277 -12.41 3.82 -5.48
C ALA A 277 -11.30 3.47 -4.46
N LEU A 278 -10.44 4.43 -4.14
CA LEU A 278 -9.40 4.26 -3.11
C LEU A 278 -10.03 3.92 -1.74
N LEU A 279 -10.94 4.74 -1.25
CA LEU A 279 -11.53 4.57 0.07
C LEU A 279 -12.28 3.24 0.19
N ALA A 280 -13.11 2.91 -0.81
CA ALA A 280 -13.87 1.66 -0.82
C ALA A 280 -12.94 0.43 -0.89
N GLY A 281 -11.92 0.45 -1.77
CA GLY A 281 -10.95 -0.64 -1.89
C GLY A 281 -10.16 -0.87 -0.60
N LYS A 282 -9.67 0.22 0.02
CA LYS A 282 -8.91 0.14 1.28
C LYS A 282 -9.76 -0.30 2.44
N LEU A 283 -10.98 0.21 2.55
CA LEU A 283 -11.91 -0.15 3.62
C LEU A 283 -12.31 -1.62 3.53
N THR A 284 -12.75 -2.08 2.37
CA THR A 284 -13.19 -3.47 2.17
C THR A 284 -12.03 -4.45 2.33
N GLY A 285 -10.86 -4.15 1.78
CA GLY A 285 -9.65 -4.96 1.97
C GLY A 285 -9.18 -4.98 3.42
N GLY A 286 -9.21 -3.83 4.11
CA GLY A 286 -8.86 -3.73 5.52
C GLY A 286 -9.80 -4.54 6.44
N ILE A 287 -11.12 -4.42 6.24
CA ILE A 287 -12.12 -5.21 6.97
C ILE A 287 -11.95 -6.71 6.71
N ALA A 288 -11.76 -7.10 5.44
CA ALA A 288 -11.53 -8.50 5.08
C ALA A 288 -10.23 -9.03 5.71
N GLY A 289 -9.18 -8.23 5.78
CA GLY A 289 -7.91 -8.58 6.45
C GLY A 289 -8.08 -8.83 7.94
N VAL A 290 -8.76 -7.92 8.64
CA VAL A 290 -9.08 -8.07 10.06
C VAL A 290 -9.93 -9.31 10.31
N TRP A 291 -10.94 -9.55 9.48
CA TRP A 291 -11.79 -10.74 9.58
C TRP A 291 -10.99 -12.03 9.38
N MET A 292 -10.10 -12.09 8.38
CA MET A 292 -9.23 -13.24 8.14
C MET A 292 -8.30 -13.49 9.34
N ALA A 293 -7.68 -12.43 9.87
CA ALA A 293 -6.83 -12.51 11.05
C ALA A 293 -7.61 -13.03 12.29
N TRP A 294 -8.82 -12.53 12.49
CA TRP A 294 -9.68 -13.00 13.56
C TRP A 294 -10.00 -14.49 13.46
N GLN A 295 -10.32 -15.00 12.27
CA GLN A 295 -10.55 -16.43 12.03
C GLN A 295 -9.31 -17.27 12.33
N ILE A 296 -8.13 -16.82 11.91
CA ILE A 296 -6.85 -17.51 12.16
C ILE A 296 -6.58 -17.56 13.67
N MET A 297 -6.77 -16.47 14.39
CA MET A 297 -6.53 -16.42 15.84
C MET A 297 -7.50 -17.31 16.61
N LYS A 298 -8.79 -17.30 16.25
CA LYS A 298 -9.80 -18.19 16.87
C LYS A 298 -9.45 -19.67 16.73
N LYS A 299 -8.96 -20.10 15.56
CA LYS A 299 -8.51 -21.49 15.36
C LYS A 299 -7.28 -21.82 16.19
N THR A 300 -6.35 -20.90 16.34
CA THR A 300 -5.11 -21.10 17.12
C THR A 300 -5.43 -21.27 18.62
N GLU A 301 -6.35 -20.47 19.16
CA GLU A 301 -6.80 -20.58 20.55
C GLU A 301 -7.51 -21.92 20.81
N SER A 302 -8.46 -22.31 19.97
CA SER A 302 -9.16 -23.60 20.07
C SER A 302 -8.24 -24.83 19.98
N SER A 303 -7.06 -24.70 19.37
CA SER A 303 -6.07 -25.78 19.29
C SER A 303 -5.15 -25.83 20.52
N ARG A 304 -5.01 -24.75 21.28
CA ARG A 304 -4.24 -24.68 22.53
C ARG A 304 -5.03 -25.21 23.72
N ASP A 305 -6.37 -25.19 23.63
CA ASP A 305 -7.29 -25.63 24.67
C ASP A 305 -7.63 -27.17 24.59
N ARG A 306 -7.10 -27.82 23.55
CA ARG A 306 -7.19 -29.27 23.36
C ARG A 306 -5.88 -29.98 23.69
#